data_a122462accf83d72a44c499731d0fe46
#
_entry.id   a122462accf83d72a44c499731d0fe46
#
_cell.length_a   1.000
_cell.length_b   1.000
_cell.length_c   1.000
_cell.angle_alpha   90.00
_cell.angle_beta   90.00
_cell.angle_gamma   90.00
#
_symmetry.space_group_name_H-M   'P 1'
#
loop_
_entity.id
_entity.type
_entity.pdbx_description
1 polymer ?
#
loop_
_entity_poly.entity_id
_entity_poly.type
_entity_poly.pdbx_seq_one_letter_code
_entity_poly.pdbx_strand_id
1 'polypeptide(L)'
;MSRQQGGAGPHGDFLSEAPDWRVLAATAFAVIFVYWPYLSLPPLVDDYGHTRLAELYGTPQGWKDLFADPLYRCRATSLWLTAATLRLFGYSIAAFNATGLLLHLLNSWLVYALGACRWVGWRASAVAAFVFAVNERPHEAVIWYASVHELLVFAFILLALLGWIRWLEGGRAAWLAAVAAGWLLALLSKESGVALTLLLPAAALLYPDRRLAAVLTFSVGIVSTALYFWLAWSGQAQHQHFHDGTFRLGLHFARTLLNSAVRGLWIWGGLSLAALWLWRRSAPWRMAAFGAVWFIGALLPYAFLTYMPRIPSRHHYLASAGMALLAAAAALAALRHAPRPRLAASALAAAFLLHNAVYLWTYKRTQFLERAEVTERLLRMVAGQPREPVLLRCPLLTPYEARMAVYYRLGLDISLIRDGPEPGRPMRVYECR
;
A
#
# COMPACT_ATOMS: atom_id res chain seq x y z
N MET A 1 20.04 -40.70 -22.73
CA MET A 1 20.49 -39.38 -23.18
C MET A 1 19.82 -39.06 -24.51
N SER A 2 18.68 -38.40 -24.48
CA SER A 2 18.04 -37.87 -25.70
C SER A 2 17.63 -36.42 -25.40
N ARG A 3 18.34 -35.48 -26.01
CA ARG A 3 17.99 -34.06 -26.02
C ARG A 3 16.67 -33.90 -26.77
N GLN A 4 15.57 -33.64 -26.07
CA GLN A 4 14.39 -33.03 -26.70
C GLN A 4 14.75 -31.61 -27.08
N GLN A 5 15.03 -31.35 -28.32
CA GLN A 5 15.00 -30.04 -28.97
C GLN A 5 13.54 -29.57 -28.95
N GLY A 6 13.20 -28.72 -28.00
CA GLY A 6 11.94 -27.99 -27.98
C GLY A 6 11.94 -27.00 -29.14
N GLY A 7 11.17 -27.28 -30.17
CA GLY A 7 10.93 -26.38 -31.28
C GLY A 7 10.34 -25.06 -30.79
N ALA A 8 11.09 -23.98 -30.88
CA ALA A 8 10.59 -22.63 -30.75
C ALA A 8 9.58 -22.38 -31.88
N GLY A 9 8.31 -22.23 -31.55
CA GLY A 9 7.28 -21.79 -32.48
C GLY A 9 7.62 -20.42 -33.09
N PRO A 10 7.09 -20.07 -34.27
CA PRO A 10 7.47 -18.89 -35.03
C PRO A 10 7.10 -17.53 -34.43
N HIS A 11 6.58 -17.50 -33.21
CA HIS A 11 6.24 -16.26 -32.48
C HIS A 11 7.28 -16.00 -31.42
N GLY A 12 8.40 -15.37 -31.80
CA GLY A 12 9.44 -14.95 -30.86
C GLY A 12 8.85 -14.19 -29.68
N ASP A 13 9.05 -14.76 -28.50
CA ASP A 13 8.59 -14.24 -27.23
C ASP A 13 9.14 -12.84 -26.99
N PHE A 14 8.26 -11.85 -26.81
CA PHE A 14 8.67 -10.44 -26.64
C PHE A 14 9.05 -10.08 -25.19
N LEU A 15 8.73 -10.94 -24.21
CA LEU A 15 9.19 -10.82 -22.82
C LEU A 15 10.18 -11.91 -22.51
N SER A 16 11.28 -11.55 -21.85
CA SER A 16 12.34 -12.47 -21.43
C SER A 16 11.85 -13.53 -20.46
N GLU A 17 12.39 -14.74 -20.55
CA GLU A 17 12.26 -15.80 -19.54
C GLU A 17 13.28 -15.66 -18.40
N ALA A 18 14.16 -14.65 -18.48
CA ALA A 18 15.15 -14.29 -17.46
C ALA A 18 14.88 -12.87 -16.94
N PRO A 19 15.47 -12.49 -15.80
CA PRO A 19 15.37 -11.12 -15.34
C PRO A 19 15.92 -10.14 -16.35
N ASP A 20 15.18 -9.06 -16.61
CA ASP A 20 15.55 -8.03 -17.59
C ASP A 20 15.46 -6.65 -16.92
N TRP A 21 16.58 -5.93 -16.90
CA TRP A 21 16.66 -4.56 -16.36
C TRP A 21 15.75 -3.57 -17.10
N ARG A 22 15.42 -3.84 -18.36
CA ARG A 22 14.50 -3.00 -19.16
C ARG A 22 13.10 -2.96 -18.55
N VAL A 23 12.67 -4.06 -17.93
CA VAL A 23 11.40 -4.10 -17.18
C VAL A 23 11.45 -3.19 -15.96
N LEU A 24 12.58 -3.19 -15.23
CA LEU A 24 12.78 -2.28 -14.10
C LEU A 24 12.74 -0.82 -14.55
N ALA A 25 13.43 -0.49 -15.65
CA ALA A 25 13.45 0.85 -16.21
C ALA A 25 12.07 1.30 -16.72
N ALA A 26 11.37 0.40 -17.46
CA ALA A 26 10.03 0.69 -17.96
C ALA A 26 9.01 0.88 -16.81
N THR A 27 9.13 0.08 -15.74
CA THR A 27 8.30 0.22 -14.53
C THR A 27 8.60 1.53 -13.83
N ALA A 28 9.88 1.91 -13.69
CA ALA A 28 10.28 3.19 -13.12
C ALA A 28 9.74 4.37 -13.93
N PHE A 29 9.87 4.32 -15.24
CA PHE A 29 9.29 5.34 -16.13
C PHE A 29 7.76 5.43 -15.95
N ALA A 30 7.06 4.31 -15.91
CA ALA A 30 5.61 4.28 -15.76
C ALA A 30 5.16 4.87 -14.39
N VAL A 31 5.85 4.52 -13.30
CA VAL A 31 5.59 5.09 -11.96
C VAL A 31 5.81 6.60 -11.97
N ILE A 32 6.96 7.06 -12.48
CA ILE A 32 7.27 8.49 -12.55
C ILE A 32 6.23 9.21 -13.42
N PHE A 33 5.93 8.69 -14.61
CA PHE A 33 4.96 9.27 -15.53
C PHE A 33 3.57 9.44 -14.89
N VAL A 34 3.09 8.44 -14.15
CA VAL A 34 1.76 8.48 -13.53
C VAL A 34 1.73 9.40 -12.31
N TYR A 35 2.78 9.38 -11.47
CA TYR A 35 2.75 10.02 -10.15
C TYR A 35 3.55 11.33 -10.04
N TRP A 36 4.34 11.73 -11.05
CA TRP A 36 5.13 12.96 -10.99
C TRP A 36 4.31 14.23 -10.64
N PRO A 37 3.01 14.39 -11.06
CA PRO A 37 2.25 15.59 -10.72
C PRO A 37 1.93 15.70 -9.22
N TYR A 38 2.16 14.62 -8.47
CA TYR A 38 1.88 14.54 -7.04
C TYR A 38 3.07 14.91 -6.16
N LEU A 39 4.28 15.03 -6.72
CA LEU A 39 5.47 15.41 -5.96
C LEU A 39 5.37 16.80 -5.33
N SER A 40 4.58 17.69 -5.92
CA SER A 40 4.35 19.06 -5.44
C SER A 40 3.00 19.25 -4.72
N LEU A 41 2.26 18.17 -4.47
CA LEU A 41 0.98 18.30 -3.75
C LEU A 41 1.21 18.78 -2.32
N PRO A 42 0.37 19.73 -1.83
CA PRO A 42 0.38 20.11 -0.43
C PRO A 42 0.06 18.92 0.47
N PRO A 43 0.60 18.89 1.71
CA PRO A 43 0.28 17.89 2.69
C PRO A 43 -1.21 17.93 3.06
N LEU A 44 -1.77 16.75 3.33
CA LEU A 44 -3.08 16.64 3.92
C LEU A 44 -2.98 16.75 5.45
N VAL A 45 -4.12 16.94 6.08
CA VAL A 45 -4.27 17.18 7.52
C VAL A 45 -3.44 16.21 8.37
N ASP A 46 -3.60 14.90 8.15
CA ASP A 46 -2.92 13.86 8.95
C ASP A 46 -1.39 13.83 8.74
N ASP A 47 -0.87 14.38 7.64
CA ASP A 47 0.58 14.40 7.37
C ASP A 47 1.33 15.20 8.44
N TYR A 48 0.74 16.28 8.93
CA TYR A 48 1.32 17.10 9.98
C TYR A 48 1.36 16.37 11.32
N GLY A 49 0.27 15.70 11.68
CA GLY A 49 0.19 14.87 12.88
C GLY A 49 1.18 13.70 12.82
N HIS A 50 1.25 13.02 11.67
CA HIS A 50 2.20 11.91 11.45
C HIS A 50 3.67 12.38 11.57
N THR A 51 4.00 13.55 11.03
CA THR A 51 5.35 14.14 11.17
C THR A 51 5.70 14.41 12.63
N ARG A 52 4.75 14.95 13.41
CA ARG A 52 4.97 15.21 14.84
C ARG A 52 5.17 13.94 15.65
N LEU A 53 4.38 12.91 15.37
CA LEU A 53 4.56 11.59 15.98
C LEU A 53 5.92 10.99 15.65
N ALA A 54 6.42 11.20 14.44
CA ALA A 54 7.74 10.74 14.05
C ALA A 54 8.88 11.50 14.80
N GLU A 55 8.72 12.77 15.09
CA GLU A 55 9.66 13.50 15.96
C GLU A 55 9.69 12.93 17.38
N LEU A 56 8.52 12.60 17.93
CA LEU A 56 8.39 12.09 19.29
C LEU A 56 8.85 10.63 19.42
N TYR A 57 8.43 9.78 18.50
CA TYR A 57 8.56 8.32 18.59
C TYR A 57 9.60 7.72 17.65
N GLY A 58 9.99 8.43 16.60
CA GLY A 58 10.88 7.91 15.54
C GLY A 58 12.36 7.84 15.93
N THR A 59 12.73 8.25 17.13
CA THR A 59 14.09 8.28 17.63
C THR A 59 14.28 7.34 18.81
N PRO A 60 15.50 6.86 19.12
CA PRO A 60 15.73 5.96 20.24
C PRO A 60 15.20 6.47 21.58
N GLN A 61 15.19 7.79 21.79
CA GLN A 61 14.68 8.41 23.00
C GLN A 61 13.16 8.20 23.18
N GLY A 62 12.42 8.16 22.07
CA GLY A 62 10.97 7.97 22.08
C GLY A 62 10.51 6.51 22.00
N TRP A 63 11.42 5.54 21.77
CA TRP A 63 11.02 4.14 21.53
C TRP A 63 10.30 3.49 22.73
N LYS A 64 10.66 3.84 23.97
CA LYS A 64 9.97 3.33 25.15
C LYS A 64 8.49 3.69 25.10
N ASP A 65 8.17 4.94 24.78
CA ASP A 65 6.79 5.43 24.73
C ASP A 65 6.07 4.89 23.48
N LEU A 66 6.77 4.81 22.34
CA LEU A 66 6.25 4.18 21.13
C LEU A 66 5.76 2.74 21.38
N PHE A 67 6.58 1.90 22.02
CA PHE A 67 6.22 0.51 22.26
C PHE A 67 5.19 0.33 23.38
N ALA A 68 5.03 1.32 24.26
CA ALA A 68 3.94 1.39 25.22
C ALA A 68 2.61 1.79 24.59
N ASP A 69 2.63 2.53 23.48
CA ASP A 69 1.42 3.00 22.80
C ASP A 69 0.75 1.86 22.00
N PRO A 70 -0.52 1.52 22.29
CA PRO A 70 -1.21 0.38 21.68
C PRO A 70 -1.48 0.57 20.18
N LEU A 71 -1.54 1.80 19.67
CA LEU A 71 -1.77 2.11 18.26
C LEU A 71 -0.44 2.27 17.51
N TYR A 72 0.47 3.12 18.02
CA TYR A 72 1.65 3.53 17.24
C TYR A 72 2.78 2.52 17.28
N ARG A 73 2.82 1.56 18.22
CA ARG A 73 3.77 0.43 18.16
C ARG A 73 3.65 -0.39 16.87
N CYS A 74 2.44 -0.48 16.31
CA CYS A 74 2.18 -1.12 15.02
C CYS A 74 2.55 -0.24 13.82
N ARG A 75 3.08 0.94 14.05
CA ARG A 75 3.47 1.93 13.02
C ARG A 75 4.92 2.37 13.16
N ALA A 76 5.69 1.63 13.97
CA ALA A 76 7.07 1.96 14.31
C ALA A 76 7.93 2.23 13.07
N THR A 77 7.87 1.35 12.05
CA THR A 77 8.71 1.49 10.84
C THR A 77 8.39 2.77 10.06
N SER A 78 7.12 3.18 9.99
CA SER A 78 6.73 4.41 9.30
C SER A 78 7.19 5.66 10.05
N LEU A 79 7.14 5.63 11.38
CA LEU A 79 7.64 6.73 12.21
C LEU A 79 9.16 6.83 12.14
N TRP A 80 9.88 5.71 12.12
CA TRP A 80 11.35 5.69 11.93
C TRP A 80 11.75 6.24 10.56
N LEU A 81 11.07 5.83 9.50
CA LEU A 81 11.32 6.34 8.15
C LEU A 81 11.03 7.85 8.07
N THR A 82 9.91 8.30 8.63
CA THR A 82 9.52 9.71 8.63
C THR A 82 10.51 10.56 9.44
N ALA A 83 10.96 10.08 10.61
CA ALA A 83 11.99 10.75 11.39
C ALA A 83 13.33 10.82 10.64
N ALA A 84 13.72 9.77 9.94
CA ALA A 84 14.91 9.77 9.10
C ALA A 84 14.78 10.78 7.94
N THR A 85 13.64 10.80 7.24
CA THR A 85 13.38 11.77 6.17
C THR A 85 13.43 13.20 6.68
N LEU A 86 12.79 13.46 7.84
CA LEU A 86 12.79 14.77 8.47
C LEU A 86 14.20 15.23 8.89
N ARG A 87 15.02 14.32 9.41
CA ARG A 87 16.41 14.61 9.79
C ARG A 87 17.31 14.92 8.60
N LEU A 88 17.14 14.21 7.49
CA LEU A 88 17.97 14.35 6.30
C LEU A 88 17.60 15.58 5.47
N PHE A 89 16.32 15.91 5.39
CA PHE A 89 15.81 16.91 4.44
C PHE A 89 15.05 18.07 5.11
N GLY A 90 14.94 18.08 6.44
CA GLY A 90 14.02 18.98 7.14
C GLY A 90 12.57 18.71 6.78
N TYR A 91 11.68 19.65 7.10
CA TYR A 91 10.28 19.55 6.65
C TYR A 91 10.18 19.96 5.18
N SER A 92 10.36 19.00 4.30
CA SER A 92 10.28 19.17 2.84
C SER A 92 9.17 18.32 2.23
N ILE A 93 8.14 18.97 1.72
CA ILE A 93 6.98 18.32 1.05
C ILE A 93 7.47 17.41 -0.07
N ALA A 94 8.39 17.91 -0.91
CA ALA A 94 8.92 17.13 -2.01
C ALA A 94 9.69 15.89 -1.54
N ALA A 95 10.44 15.99 -0.42
CA ALA A 95 11.16 14.83 0.13
C ALA A 95 10.20 13.76 0.68
N PHE A 96 9.14 14.15 1.37
CA PHE A 96 8.13 13.21 1.85
C PHE A 96 7.39 12.53 0.69
N ASN A 97 6.92 13.30 -0.29
CA ASN A 97 6.23 12.75 -1.46
C ASN A 97 7.17 11.85 -2.29
N ALA A 98 8.44 12.23 -2.47
CA ALA A 98 9.44 11.42 -3.14
C ALA A 98 9.73 10.11 -2.38
N THR A 99 9.79 10.14 -1.05
CA THR A 99 9.96 8.92 -0.23
C THR A 99 8.82 7.93 -0.46
N GLY A 100 7.57 8.39 -0.47
CA GLY A 100 6.41 7.55 -0.81
C GLY A 100 6.52 6.96 -2.22
N LEU A 101 6.89 7.79 -3.20
CA LEU A 101 7.03 7.34 -4.59
C LEU A 101 8.17 6.34 -4.78
N LEU A 102 9.32 6.54 -4.13
CA LEU A 102 10.45 5.60 -4.16
C LEU A 102 10.10 4.26 -3.52
N LEU A 103 9.36 4.25 -2.43
CA LEU A 103 8.84 3.02 -1.83
C LEU A 103 7.86 2.30 -2.77
N HIS A 104 6.99 3.03 -3.46
CA HIS A 104 6.08 2.42 -4.43
C HIS A 104 6.84 1.82 -5.62
N LEU A 105 7.87 2.50 -6.09
CA LEU A 105 8.77 1.96 -7.12
C LEU A 105 9.49 0.69 -6.65
N LEU A 106 10.07 0.71 -5.44
CA LEU A 106 10.69 -0.47 -4.83
C LEU A 106 9.69 -1.63 -4.75
N ASN A 107 8.48 -1.37 -4.29
CA ASN A 107 7.41 -2.36 -4.20
C ASN A 107 7.04 -2.95 -5.58
N SER A 108 7.00 -2.12 -6.61
CA SER A 108 6.76 -2.58 -7.98
C SER A 108 7.89 -3.49 -8.48
N TRP A 109 9.14 -3.20 -8.15
CA TRP A 109 10.28 -4.07 -8.44
C TRP A 109 10.27 -5.37 -7.63
N LEU A 110 9.80 -5.33 -6.37
CA LEU A 110 9.60 -6.54 -5.57
C LEU A 110 8.49 -7.43 -6.15
N VAL A 111 7.42 -6.85 -6.71
CA VAL A 111 6.43 -7.62 -7.48
C VAL A 111 7.08 -8.26 -8.72
N TYR A 112 7.95 -7.54 -9.42
CA TYR A 112 8.73 -8.13 -10.52
C TYR A 112 9.61 -9.28 -10.06
N ALA A 113 10.23 -9.17 -8.88
CA ALA A 113 11.08 -10.21 -8.30
C ALA A 113 10.34 -11.55 -8.03
N LEU A 114 8.99 -11.55 -7.97
CA LEU A 114 8.19 -12.77 -7.95
C LEU A 114 8.41 -13.64 -9.20
N GLY A 115 8.98 -13.08 -10.26
CA GLY A 115 9.38 -13.82 -11.47
C GLY A 115 10.41 -14.91 -11.24
N ALA A 116 11.17 -14.80 -10.13
CA ALA A 116 12.06 -15.86 -9.68
C ALA A 116 11.35 -17.11 -9.17
N CYS A 117 10.04 -17.03 -8.90
CA CYS A 117 9.22 -18.17 -8.49
C CYS A 117 8.83 -19.01 -9.72
N ARG A 118 9.08 -20.32 -9.68
CA ARG A 118 8.88 -21.25 -10.81
C ARG A 118 7.45 -21.30 -11.36
N TRP A 119 6.43 -20.96 -10.56
CA TRP A 119 5.03 -20.97 -11.00
C TRP A 119 4.50 -19.60 -11.43
N VAL A 120 5.28 -18.52 -11.25
CA VAL A 120 5.00 -17.17 -11.78
C VAL A 120 5.78 -16.96 -13.07
N GLY A 121 7.11 -16.97 -12.99
CA GLY A 121 8.01 -16.67 -14.08
C GLY A 121 8.14 -15.19 -14.42
N TRP A 122 9.23 -14.82 -15.10
CA TRP A 122 9.60 -13.41 -15.33
C TRP A 122 8.62 -12.67 -16.28
N ARG A 123 8.02 -13.37 -17.24
CA ARG A 123 7.01 -12.79 -18.14
C ARG A 123 5.75 -12.36 -17.39
N ALA A 124 5.22 -13.24 -16.54
CA ALA A 124 4.04 -12.93 -15.77
C ALA A 124 4.30 -11.83 -14.75
N SER A 125 5.45 -11.88 -14.09
CA SER A 125 5.82 -10.86 -13.10
C SER A 125 6.08 -9.50 -13.72
N ALA A 126 6.58 -9.42 -14.96
CA ALA A 126 6.71 -8.16 -15.68
C ALA A 126 5.34 -7.50 -15.92
N VAL A 127 4.35 -8.30 -16.36
CA VAL A 127 2.97 -7.78 -16.50
C VAL A 127 2.38 -7.40 -15.16
N ALA A 128 2.56 -8.24 -14.12
CA ALA A 128 2.05 -7.97 -12.79
C ALA A 128 2.68 -6.70 -12.19
N ALA A 129 4.00 -6.52 -12.31
CA ALA A 129 4.70 -5.34 -11.83
C ALA A 129 4.22 -4.06 -12.53
N PHE A 130 4.04 -4.10 -13.86
CA PHE A 130 3.49 -2.97 -14.60
C PHE A 130 2.06 -2.63 -14.17
N VAL A 131 1.19 -3.63 -14.06
CA VAL A 131 -0.20 -3.43 -13.60
C VAL A 131 -0.21 -2.85 -12.17
N PHE A 132 0.59 -3.42 -11.26
CA PHE A 132 0.70 -2.92 -9.89
C PHE A 132 1.20 -1.47 -9.83
N ALA A 133 2.24 -1.14 -10.63
CA ALA A 133 2.91 0.14 -10.64
C ALA A 133 2.00 1.32 -11.04
N VAL A 134 1.05 1.09 -11.93
CA VAL A 134 0.21 2.18 -12.48
C VAL A 134 -1.26 2.08 -12.08
N ASN A 135 -1.66 1.07 -11.31
CA ASN A 135 -3.04 0.87 -10.87
C ASN A 135 -3.53 2.02 -9.99
N GLU A 136 -4.60 2.69 -10.41
CA GLU A 136 -5.15 3.84 -9.72
C GLU A 136 -5.93 3.49 -8.44
N ARG A 137 -6.34 2.20 -8.27
CA ARG A 137 -7.19 1.84 -7.12
C ARG A 137 -6.58 2.12 -5.76
N PRO A 138 -5.29 1.83 -5.49
CA PRO A 138 -4.66 2.12 -4.21
C PRO A 138 -3.98 3.51 -4.13
N HIS A 139 -4.35 4.46 -4.98
CA HIS A 139 -3.65 5.75 -5.14
C HIS A 139 -3.38 6.51 -3.82
N GLU A 140 -4.32 6.46 -2.85
CA GLU A 140 -4.11 7.14 -1.56
C GLU A 140 -2.87 6.63 -0.82
N ALA A 141 -2.52 5.36 -0.95
CA ALA A 141 -1.32 4.82 -0.32
C ALA A 141 -0.03 5.45 -0.85
N VAL A 142 -0.02 5.84 -2.14
CA VAL A 142 1.16 6.41 -2.82
C VAL A 142 1.21 7.93 -2.69
N ILE A 143 0.05 8.59 -2.77
CA ILE A 143 -0.06 10.06 -2.88
C ILE A 143 -0.13 10.71 -1.50
N TRP A 144 -0.69 10.06 -0.51
CA TRP A 144 -0.89 10.58 0.83
C TRP A 144 0.18 10.06 1.79
N TYR A 145 1.10 10.93 2.20
CA TYR A 145 2.30 10.51 2.93
C TYR A 145 1.98 9.84 4.29
N ALA A 146 0.97 10.30 5.03
CA ALA A 146 0.56 9.64 6.27
C ALA A 146 0.16 8.17 6.07
N SER A 147 -0.07 7.74 4.82
CA SER A 147 -0.32 6.34 4.46
C SER A 147 0.95 5.52 4.15
N VAL A 148 2.14 6.05 4.38
CA VAL A 148 3.44 5.40 4.08
C VAL A 148 3.59 4.02 4.74
N HIS A 149 2.91 3.77 5.85
CA HIS A 149 2.83 2.47 6.51
C HIS A 149 2.21 1.36 5.62
N GLU A 150 1.34 1.71 4.66
CA GLU A 150 0.80 0.76 3.67
C GLU A 150 1.89 0.29 2.70
N LEU A 151 2.78 1.20 2.31
CA LEU A 151 3.91 0.89 1.43
C LEU A 151 4.94 0.01 2.12
N LEU A 152 5.23 0.31 3.39
CA LEU A 152 6.20 -0.43 4.19
C LEU A 152 5.72 -1.84 4.53
N VAL A 153 4.48 -1.99 5.02
CA VAL A 153 3.93 -3.32 5.31
C VAL A 153 3.96 -4.21 4.07
N PHE A 154 3.65 -3.64 2.90
CA PHE A 154 3.69 -4.38 1.64
C PHE A 154 5.12 -4.79 1.25
N ALA A 155 6.10 -3.89 1.39
CA ALA A 155 7.51 -4.21 1.14
C ALA A 155 7.97 -5.40 2.00
N PHE A 156 7.68 -5.36 3.29
CA PHE A 156 8.08 -6.42 4.21
C PHE A 156 7.32 -7.73 4.01
N ILE A 157 6.04 -7.68 3.63
CA ILE A 157 5.27 -8.85 3.21
C ILE A 157 5.91 -9.49 1.98
N LEU A 158 6.28 -8.69 0.97
CA LEU A 158 6.95 -9.21 -0.23
C LEU A 158 8.32 -9.81 0.08
N LEU A 159 9.12 -9.16 0.93
CA LEU A 159 10.41 -9.71 1.35
C LEU A 159 10.26 -11.04 2.10
N ALA A 160 9.28 -11.13 3.02
CA ALA A 160 8.96 -12.39 3.70
C ALA A 160 8.51 -13.46 2.71
N LEU A 161 7.62 -13.13 1.78
CA LEU A 161 7.10 -14.07 0.78
C LEU A 161 8.19 -14.54 -0.19
N LEU A 162 9.05 -13.64 -0.68
CA LEU A 162 10.19 -14.00 -1.52
C LEU A 162 11.17 -14.90 -0.77
N GLY A 163 11.49 -14.59 0.49
CA GLY A 163 12.31 -15.46 1.35
C GLY A 163 11.67 -16.83 1.54
N TRP A 164 10.35 -16.88 1.76
CA TRP A 164 9.59 -18.10 1.89
C TRP A 164 9.64 -18.98 0.62
N ILE A 165 9.39 -18.39 -0.55
CA ILE A 165 9.48 -19.08 -1.84
C ILE A 165 10.90 -19.63 -2.07
N ARG A 166 11.93 -18.83 -1.77
CA ARG A 166 13.32 -19.26 -1.88
C ARG A 166 13.64 -20.44 -0.98
N TRP A 167 13.08 -20.46 0.22
CA TRP A 167 13.22 -21.61 1.12
C TRP A 167 12.47 -22.84 0.58
N LEU A 168 11.24 -22.67 0.10
CA LEU A 168 10.46 -23.77 -0.47
C LEU A 168 11.15 -24.42 -1.67
N GLU A 169 11.84 -23.62 -2.51
CA GLU A 169 12.53 -24.09 -3.71
C GLU A 169 13.94 -24.60 -3.46
N GLY A 170 14.69 -23.95 -2.58
CA GLY A 170 16.12 -24.22 -2.38
C GLY A 170 16.49 -24.81 -1.02
N GLY A 171 15.59 -24.81 -0.03
CA GLY A 171 15.77 -25.44 1.28
C GLY A 171 16.76 -24.77 2.22
N ARG A 172 17.39 -23.63 1.85
CA ARG A 172 18.40 -22.95 2.69
C ARG A 172 17.75 -22.27 3.89
N ALA A 173 18.12 -22.67 5.12
CA ALA A 173 17.55 -22.17 6.36
C ALA A 173 17.72 -20.65 6.56
N ALA A 174 18.75 -20.03 5.99
CA ALA A 174 18.95 -18.58 6.04
C ALA A 174 17.74 -17.77 5.51
N TRP A 175 16.97 -18.32 4.57
CA TRP A 175 15.77 -17.68 4.09
C TRP A 175 14.64 -17.61 5.14
N LEU A 176 14.61 -18.53 6.10
CA LEU A 176 13.64 -18.47 7.20
C LEU A 176 13.91 -17.28 8.13
N ALA A 177 15.16 -16.87 8.29
CA ALA A 177 15.50 -15.65 9.01
C ALA A 177 14.94 -14.39 8.28
N ALA A 178 15.04 -14.37 6.95
CA ALA A 178 14.42 -13.30 6.14
C ALA A 178 12.89 -13.30 6.27
N VAL A 179 12.25 -14.48 6.31
CA VAL A 179 10.80 -14.60 6.56
C VAL A 179 10.44 -14.04 7.93
N ALA A 180 11.15 -14.44 8.99
CA ALA A 180 10.89 -13.99 10.35
C ALA A 180 11.08 -12.46 10.48
N ALA A 181 12.18 -11.92 9.95
CA ALA A 181 12.45 -10.49 9.95
C ALA A 181 11.39 -9.70 9.15
N GLY A 182 11.07 -10.16 7.94
CA GLY A 182 10.03 -9.54 7.12
C GLY A 182 8.66 -9.57 7.79
N TRP A 183 8.30 -10.68 8.45
CA TRP A 183 7.04 -10.77 9.19
C TRP A 183 7.00 -9.81 10.38
N LEU A 184 8.05 -9.79 11.20
CA LEU A 184 8.13 -8.86 12.33
C LEU A 184 8.05 -7.41 11.86
N LEU A 185 8.82 -7.02 10.85
CA LEU A 185 8.79 -5.67 10.30
C LEU A 185 7.43 -5.32 9.67
N ALA A 186 6.74 -6.30 9.04
CA ALA A 186 5.39 -6.09 8.55
C ALA A 186 4.41 -5.77 9.69
N LEU A 187 4.46 -6.50 10.80
CA LEU A 187 3.62 -6.25 11.99
C LEU A 187 3.97 -4.93 12.68
N LEU A 188 5.22 -4.49 12.64
CA LEU A 188 5.65 -3.18 13.13
C LEU A 188 5.36 -2.04 12.15
N SER A 189 4.88 -2.34 10.95
CA SER A 189 4.48 -1.35 9.95
C SER A 189 2.99 -1.09 9.97
N LYS A 190 2.19 -2.15 10.07
CA LYS A 190 0.74 -2.08 10.11
C LYS A 190 0.10 -3.41 10.52
N GLU A 191 -1.11 -3.31 11.09
CA GLU A 191 -1.94 -4.45 11.49
C GLU A 191 -2.20 -5.44 10.34
N SER A 192 -2.26 -4.96 9.10
CA SER A 192 -2.44 -5.79 7.90
C SER A 192 -1.28 -6.75 7.61
N GLY A 193 -0.15 -6.64 8.31
CA GLY A 193 0.93 -7.63 8.31
C GLY A 193 0.46 -9.04 8.66
N VAL A 194 -0.65 -9.18 9.39
CA VAL A 194 -1.31 -10.48 9.66
C VAL A 194 -1.76 -11.23 8.39
N ALA A 195 -1.83 -10.55 7.22
CA ALA A 195 -2.12 -11.21 5.95
C ALA A 195 -1.10 -12.32 5.59
N LEU A 196 0.13 -12.25 6.13
CA LEU A 196 1.12 -13.33 5.98
C LEU A 196 0.63 -14.68 6.53
N THR A 197 -0.27 -14.67 7.51
CA THR A 197 -0.94 -15.89 8.03
C THR A 197 -1.66 -16.67 6.93
N LEU A 198 -2.14 -16.01 5.89
CA LEU A 198 -2.79 -16.64 4.74
C LEU A 198 -1.84 -16.79 3.55
N LEU A 199 -0.98 -15.80 3.31
CA LEU A 199 -0.15 -15.74 2.11
C LEU A 199 0.98 -16.79 2.11
N LEU A 200 1.64 -17.02 3.26
CA LEU A 200 2.71 -18.00 3.33
C LEU A 200 2.22 -19.45 3.13
N PRO A 201 1.17 -19.91 3.83
CA PRO A 201 0.64 -21.25 3.59
C PRO A 201 0.03 -21.38 2.19
N ALA A 202 -0.65 -20.36 1.66
CA ALA A 202 -1.17 -20.37 0.29
C ALA A 202 -0.04 -20.57 -0.75
N ALA A 203 1.10 -19.88 -0.56
CA ALA A 203 2.26 -20.09 -1.41
C ALA A 203 2.82 -21.51 -1.28
N ALA A 204 2.87 -22.07 -0.05
CA ALA A 204 3.37 -23.44 0.18
C ALA A 204 2.49 -24.50 -0.46
N LEU A 205 1.17 -24.30 -0.51
CA LEU A 205 0.23 -25.23 -1.16
C LEU A 205 0.47 -25.36 -2.68
N LEU A 206 1.18 -24.41 -3.30
CA LEU A 206 1.58 -24.51 -4.71
C LEU A 206 2.75 -25.49 -4.93
N TYR A 207 3.37 -25.96 -3.85
CA TYR A 207 4.46 -26.94 -3.82
C TYR A 207 3.95 -28.24 -3.16
N PRO A 208 3.49 -29.24 -3.95
CA PRO A 208 2.87 -30.46 -3.41
C PRO A 208 3.71 -31.17 -2.33
N ASP A 209 5.04 -31.14 -2.50
CA ASP A 209 5.99 -31.80 -1.59
C ASP A 209 6.20 -31.01 -0.28
N ARG A 210 5.59 -29.84 -0.14
CA ARG A 210 5.73 -28.92 1.00
C ARG A 210 4.42 -28.67 1.77
N ARG A 211 3.43 -29.57 1.68
CA ARG A 211 2.13 -29.40 2.36
C ARG A 211 2.26 -29.24 3.88
N LEU A 212 3.18 -29.99 4.50
CA LEU A 212 3.45 -29.83 5.94
C LEU A 212 3.91 -28.41 6.28
N ALA A 213 4.71 -27.77 5.42
CA ALA A 213 5.13 -26.40 5.60
C ALA A 213 3.93 -25.42 5.56
N ALA A 214 2.91 -25.70 4.74
CA ALA A 214 1.67 -24.91 4.73
C ALA A 214 0.92 -25.02 6.07
N VAL A 215 0.80 -26.21 6.62
CA VAL A 215 0.14 -26.45 7.92
C VAL A 215 0.91 -25.74 9.04
N LEU A 216 2.22 -25.94 9.11
CA LEU A 216 3.06 -25.34 10.14
C LEU A 216 3.02 -23.80 10.09
N THR A 217 3.19 -23.19 8.91
CA THR A 217 3.16 -21.75 8.78
C THR A 217 1.77 -21.16 9.06
N PHE A 218 0.69 -21.86 8.70
CA PHE A 218 -0.65 -21.46 9.08
C PHE A 218 -0.83 -21.47 10.59
N SER A 219 -0.39 -22.54 11.27
CA SER A 219 -0.48 -22.65 12.74
C SER A 219 0.32 -21.54 13.45
N VAL A 220 1.57 -21.31 13.02
CA VAL A 220 2.39 -20.21 13.54
C VAL A 220 1.73 -18.86 13.25
N GLY A 221 1.16 -18.69 12.09
CA GLY A 221 0.42 -17.49 11.69
C GLY A 221 -0.79 -17.22 12.56
N ILE A 222 -1.61 -18.24 12.84
CA ILE A 222 -2.76 -18.11 13.75
C ILE A 222 -2.31 -17.70 15.14
N VAL A 223 -1.28 -18.35 15.71
CA VAL A 223 -0.75 -18.00 17.03
C VAL A 223 -0.22 -16.57 17.05
N SER A 224 0.56 -16.18 16.04
CA SER A 224 1.10 -14.80 15.91
C SER A 224 -0.02 -13.77 15.78
N THR A 225 -1.04 -14.05 14.98
CA THR A 225 -2.19 -13.16 14.79
C THR A 225 -3.03 -13.05 16.07
N ALA A 226 -3.25 -14.16 16.76
CA ALA A 226 -3.98 -14.17 18.04
C ALA A 226 -3.22 -13.38 19.12
N LEU A 227 -1.90 -13.58 19.24
CA LEU A 227 -1.06 -12.83 20.17
C LEU A 227 -1.06 -11.33 19.83
N TYR A 228 -0.91 -10.99 18.55
CA TYR A 228 -0.96 -9.60 18.09
C TYR A 228 -2.32 -8.94 18.41
N PHE A 229 -3.41 -9.63 18.12
CA PHE A 229 -4.76 -9.17 18.45
C PHE A 229 -4.97 -9.01 19.96
N TRP A 230 -4.48 -9.96 20.75
CA TRP A 230 -4.54 -9.89 22.22
C TRP A 230 -3.76 -8.68 22.74
N LEU A 231 -2.57 -8.41 22.23
CA LEU A 231 -1.80 -7.22 22.57
C LEU A 231 -2.54 -5.92 22.21
N ALA A 232 -3.18 -5.85 21.05
CA ALA A 232 -3.99 -4.69 20.66
C ALA A 232 -5.23 -4.56 21.56
N TRP A 233 -5.90 -5.66 21.86
CA TRP A 233 -7.08 -5.70 22.72
C TRP A 233 -6.77 -5.33 24.17
N SER A 234 -5.62 -5.73 24.70
CA SER A 234 -5.21 -5.36 26.07
C SER A 234 -5.05 -3.84 26.25
N GLY A 235 -4.81 -3.10 25.19
CA GLY A 235 -4.75 -1.64 25.16
C GLY A 235 -6.01 -0.97 24.60
N GLN A 236 -7.15 -1.67 24.49
CA GLN A 236 -8.34 -1.19 23.78
C GLN A 236 -8.88 0.16 24.27
N ALA A 237 -8.74 0.46 25.56
CA ALA A 237 -9.20 1.73 26.13
C ALA A 237 -8.44 2.95 25.57
N GLN A 238 -7.18 2.78 25.18
CA GLN A 238 -6.34 3.82 24.57
C GLN A 238 -6.23 3.69 23.06
N HIS A 239 -6.63 2.54 22.50
CA HIS A 239 -6.54 2.31 21.08
C HIS A 239 -7.75 2.93 20.36
N GLN A 240 -7.50 3.96 19.54
CA GLN A 240 -8.53 4.78 18.90
C GLN A 240 -9.62 3.94 18.22
N HIS A 241 -9.24 2.97 17.38
CA HIS A 241 -10.21 2.19 16.59
C HIS A 241 -11.09 1.23 17.40
N PHE A 242 -10.66 0.84 18.59
CA PHE A 242 -11.51 0.08 19.50
C PHE A 242 -12.40 0.99 20.34
N HIS A 243 -11.84 2.13 20.79
CA HIS A 243 -12.56 3.09 21.62
C HIS A 243 -13.70 3.79 20.86
N ASP A 244 -13.45 4.25 19.64
CA ASP A 244 -14.44 4.95 18.82
C ASP A 244 -15.38 4.00 18.04
N GLY A 245 -15.19 2.68 18.17
CA GLY A 245 -16.01 1.65 17.53
C GLY A 245 -15.79 1.51 16.03
N THR A 246 -14.74 2.13 15.47
CA THR A 246 -14.42 1.99 14.02
C THR A 246 -13.91 0.60 13.63
N PHE A 247 -13.51 -0.22 14.61
CA PHE A 247 -13.22 -1.64 14.43
C PHE A 247 -14.18 -2.49 15.26
N ARG A 248 -14.93 -3.39 14.59
CA ARG A 248 -15.85 -4.33 15.25
C ARG A 248 -15.80 -5.70 14.61
N LEU A 249 -15.71 -6.73 15.43
CA LEU A 249 -15.95 -8.10 14.97
C LEU A 249 -17.47 -8.33 14.82
N GLY A 250 -17.94 -8.63 13.61
CA GLY A 250 -19.35 -8.83 13.35
C GLY A 250 -19.63 -9.14 11.87
N LEU A 251 -20.84 -9.59 11.54
CA LEU A 251 -21.21 -10.07 10.20
C LEU A 251 -21.17 -8.99 9.10
N HIS A 252 -21.08 -7.70 9.46
CA HIS A 252 -20.91 -6.61 8.49
C HIS A 252 -19.64 -6.80 7.64
N PHE A 253 -18.62 -7.53 8.14
CA PHE A 253 -17.38 -7.79 7.41
C PHE A 253 -17.64 -8.39 6.02
N ALA A 254 -18.63 -9.28 5.88
CA ALA A 254 -18.92 -9.92 4.60
C ALA A 254 -19.38 -8.90 3.55
N ARG A 255 -20.25 -7.94 3.93
CA ARG A 255 -20.68 -6.84 3.06
C ARG A 255 -19.52 -5.91 2.72
N THR A 256 -18.73 -5.52 3.72
CA THR A 256 -17.57 -4.63 3.53
C THR A 256 -16.53 -5.30 2.63
N LEU A 257 -16.25 -6.59 2.83
CA LEU A 257 -15.33 -7.37 2.00
C LEU A 257 -15.81 -7.45 0.54
N LEU A 258 -17.08 -7.79 0.31
CA LEU A 258 -17.65 -7.88 -1.03
C LEU A 258 -17.59 -6.53 -1.75
N ASN A 259 -18.07 -5.46 -1.12
CA ASN A 259 -18.05 -4.12 -1.69
C ASN A 259 -16.62 -3.65 -2.01
N SER A 260 -15.67 -3.99 -1.13
CA SER A 260 -14.26 -3.66 -1.33
C SER A 260 -13.63 -4.48 -2.45
N ALA A 261 -13.97 -5.77 -2.55
CA ALA A 261 -13.51 -6.63 -3.64
C ALA A 261 -14.03 -6.13 -5.00
N VAL A 262 -15.31 -5.80 -5.11
CA VAL A 262 -15.90 -5.22 -6.34
C VAL A 262 -15.20 -3.91 -6.70
N ARG A 263 -14.96 -3.04 -5.71
CA ARG A 263 -14.23 -1.79 -5.92
C ARG A 263 -12.78 -2.01 -6.38
N GLY A 264 -12.08 -2.97 -5.77
CA GLY A 264 -10.67 -3.27 -6.08
C GLY A 264 -10.51 -3.91 -7.46
N LEU A 265 -11.43 -4.79 -7.85
CA LEU A 265 -11.43 -5.39 -9.19
C LEU A 265 -11.77 -4.36 -10.27
N TRP A 266 -12.84 -3.57 -10.07
CA TRP A 266 -13.29 -2.55 -11.01
C TRP A 266 -13.33 -3.07 -12.46
N ILE A 267 -13.12 -2.20 -13.45
CA ILE A 267 -13.14 -2.58 -14.88
C ILE A 267 -12.03 -3.60 -15.20
N TRP A 268 -10.80 -3.33 -14.80
CA TRP A 268 -9.65 -4.15 -15.19
C TRP A 268 -9.64 -5.53 -14.53
N GLY A 269 -10.06 -5.60 -13.26
CA GLY A 269 -10.26 -6.88 -12.60
C GLY A 269 -11.41 -7.68 -13.22
N GLY A 270 -12.52 -7.02 -13.53
CA GLY A 270 -13.66 -7.63 -14.25
C GLY A 270 -13.25 -8.19 -15.61
N LEU A 271 -12.53 -7.42 -16.42
CA LEU A 271 -11.98 -7.86 -17.70
C LEU A 271 -10.99 -9.03 -17.54
N SER A 272 -10.19 -9.01 -16.48
CA SER A 272 -9.27 -10.11 -16.17
C SER A 272 -10.00 -11.39 -15.84
N LEU A 273 -11.06 -11.33 -15.03
CA LEU A 273 -11.88 -12.50 -14.71
C LEU A 273 -12.61 -13.04 -15.96
N ALA A 274 -13.16 -12.16 -16.79
CA ALA A 274 -13.79 -12.55 -18.06
C ALA A 274 -12.76 -13.21 -18.99
N ALA A 275 -11.57 -12.68 -19.13
CA ALA A 275 -10.50 -13.25 -19.92
C ALA A 275 -10.06 -14.64 -19.40
N LEU A 276 -9.90 -14.80 -18.07
CA LEU A 276 -9.59 -16.08 -17.46
C LEU A 276 -10.69 -17.12 -17.72
N TRP A 277 -11.95 -16.72 -17.72
CA TRP A 277 -13.06 -17.61 -18.02
C TRP A 277 -13.10 -18.00 -19.51
N LEU A 278 -12.93 -17.03 -20.43
CA LEU A 278 -12.94 -17.28 -21.87
C LEU A 278 -11.77 -18.20 -22.28
N TRP A 279 -10.59 -17.96 -21.77
CA TRP A 279 -9.38 -18.74 -22.09
C TRP A 279 -8.98 -19.71 -20.98
N ARG A 280 -9.96 -20.25 -20.24
CA ARG A 280 -9.74 -21.12 -19.08
C ARG A 280 -8.84 -22.33 -19.32
N ARG A 281 -8.80 -22.84 -20.56
CA ARG A 281 -7.96 -24.00 -20.95
C ARG A 281 -6.47 -23.65 -21.03
N SER A 282 -6.12 -22.40 -21.29
CA SER A 282 -4.73 -21.92 -21.42
C SER A 282 -4.29 -21.06 -20.23
N ALA A 283 -5.19 -20.79 -19.27
CA ALA A 283 -4.91 -19.95 -18.13
C ALA A 283 -3.93 -20.60 -17.14
N PRO A 284 -2.95 -19.85 -16.60
CA PRO A 284 -2.04 -20.33 -15.55
C PRO A 284 -2.74 -20.30 -14.18
N TRP A 285 -3.61 -21.29 -13.93
CA TRP A 285 -4.52 -21.33 -12.79
C TRP A 285 -3.85 -21.29 -11.43
N ARG A 286 -2.64 -21.84 -11.27
CA ARG A 286 -1.90 -21.76 -9.99
C ARG A 286 -1.63 -20.30 -9.61
N MET A 287 -1.15 -19.52 -10.56
CA MET A 287 -0.91 -18.09 -10.37
C MET A 287 -2.21 -17.32 -10.16
N ALA A 288 -3.24 -17.59 -10.96
CA ALA A 288 -4.55 -16.96 -10.81
C ALA A 288 -5.18 -17.25 -9.45
N ALA A 289 -5.17 -18.51 -8.99
CA ALA A 289 -5.68 -18.90 -7.68
C ALA A 289 -4.90 -18.23 -6.54
N PHE A 290 -3.57 -18.19 -6.61
CA PHE A 290 -2.77 -17.48 -5.62
C PHE A 290 -3.07 -15.97 -5.62
N GLY A 291 -3.18 -15.34 -6.79
CA GLY A 291 -3.59 -13.95 -6.93
C GLY A 291 -4.96 -13.67 -6.30
N ALA A 292 -5.94 -14.59 -6.49
CA ALA A 292 -7.26 -14.47 -5.87
C ALA A 292 -7.19 -14.59 -4.33
N VAL A 293 -6.47 -15.59 -3.81
CA VAL A 293 -6.24 -15.75 -2.35
C VAL A 293 -5.54 -14.52 -1.78
N TRP A 294 -4.52 -14.00 -2.47
CA TRP A 294 -3.85 -12.78 -2.06
C TRP A 294 -4.80 -11.59 -2.03
N PHE A 295 -5.56 -11.38 -3.11
CA PHE A 295 -6.48 -10.25 -3.23
C PHE A 295 -7.51 -10.24 -2.09
N ILE A 296 -8.17 -11.36 -1.85
CA ILE A 296 -9.18 -11.46 -0.78
C ILE A 296 -8.55 -11.46 0.61
N GLY A 297 -7.46 -12.21 0.81
CA GLY A 297 -6.77 -12.30 2.10
C GLY A 297 -6.18 -10.96 2.57
N ALA A 298 -5.73 -10.13 1.63
CA ALA A 298 -5.24 -8.80 1.93
C ALA A 298 -6.35 -7.79 2.28
N LEU A 299 -7.58 -7.99 1.80
CA LEU A 299 -8.73 -7.16 2.16
C LEU A 299 -9.34 -7.56 3.52
N LEU A 300 -9.15 -8.80 3.94
CA LEU A 300 -9.82 -9.36 5.11
C LEU A 300 -9.55 -8.58 6.41
N PRO A 301 -8.31 -8.17 6.76
CA PRO A 301 -8.06 -7.40 7.98
C PRO A 301 -8.83 -6.07 8.04
N TYR A 302 -9.06 -5.46 6.90
CA TYR A 302 -9.78 -4.19 6.79
C TYR A 302 -11.31 -4.33 6.72
N ALA A 303 -11.82 -5.55 6.46
CA ALA A 303 -13.25 -5.79 6.31
C ALA A 303 -14.03 -5.56 7.62
N PHE A 304 -13.35 -5.56 8.77
CA PHE A 304 -13.93 -5.31 10.10
C PHE A 304 -14.04 -3.82 10.46
N LEU A 305 -13.57 -2.90 9.58
CA LEU A 305 -13.75 -1.47 9.77
C LEU A 305 -15.20 -1.05 9.48
N THR A 306 -15.78 -0.21 10.34
CA THR A 306 -17.20 0.15 10.32
C THR A 306 -17.50 1.55 9.80
N TYR A 307 -16.48 2.43 9.71
CA TYR A 307 -16.68 3.84 9.34
C TYR A 307 -17.07 4.06 7.87
N MET A 308 -16.96 3.03 7.04
CA MET A 308 -17.34 3.09 5.62
C MET A 308 -17.97 1.77 5.16
N PRO A 309 -18.94 1.81 4.22
CA PRO A 309 -19.54 0.60 3.65
C PRO A 309 -18.57 -0.18 2.73
N ARG A 310 -17.41 0.40 2.43
CA ARG A 310 -16.28 -0.17 1.69
C ARG A 310 -14.99 0.46 2.20
N ILE A 311 -13.89 -0.27 2.18
CA ILE A 311 -12.61 0.24 2.69
C ILE A 311 -12.07 1.41 1.83
N PRO A 312 -11.32 2.37 2.43
CA PRO A 312 -10.61 3.42 1.72
C PRO A 312 -9.65 2.90 0.65
N SER A 313 -9.32 3.75 -0.30
CA SER A 313 -8.43 3.42 -1.43
C SER A 313 -7.07 2.90 -0.97
N ARG A 314 -6.45 3.52 0.02
CA ARG A 314 -5.14 3.12 0.56
C ARG A 314 -5.08 1.65 1.01
N HIS A 315 -6.14 1.12 1.57
CA HIS A 315 -6.21 -0.27 2.06
C HIS A 315 -6.30 -1.32 0.95
N HIS A 316 -6.48 -0.91 -0.31
CA HIS A 316 -6.36 -1.79 -1.46
C HIS A 316 -4.91 -2.01 -1.90
N TYR A 317 -3.93 -1.30 -1.30
CA TYR A 317 -2.55 -1.37 -1.75
C TYR A 317 -1.98 -2.78 -1.69
N LEU A 318 -2.10 -3.45 -0.56
CA LEU A 318 -1.67 -4.85 -0.39
C LEU A 318 -2.44 -5.80 -1.33
N ALA A 319 -3.75 -5.59 -1.50
CA ALA A 319 -4.59 -6.42 -2.35
C ALA A 319 -4.30 -6.24 -3.85
N SER A 320 -3.78 -5.08 -4.25
CA SER A 320 -3.52 -4.77 -5.66
C SER A 320 -2.47 -5.68 -6.31
N ALA A 321 -1.55 -6.26 -5.54
CA ALA A 321 -0.63 -7.27 -6.05
C ALA A 321 -1.33 -8.58 -6.43
N GLY A 322 -2.32 -9.00 -5.65
CA GLY A 322 -3.17 -10.15 -6.00
C GLY A 322 -3.95 -9.90 -7.28
N MET A 323 -4.55 -8.70 -7.42
CA MET A 323 -5.22 -8.29 -8.66
C MET A 323 -4.25 -8.22 -9.83
N ALA A 324 -3.03 -7.73 -9.63
CA ALA A 324 -2.00 -7.67 -10.68
C ALA A 324 -1.58 -9.07 -11.16
N LEU A 325 -1.48 -10.05 -10.27
CA LEU A 325 -1.23 -11.45 -10.64
C LEU A 325 -2.42 -12.05 -11.42
N LEU A 326 -3.66 -11.75 -11.03
CA LEU A 326 -4.85 -12.13 -11.80
C LEU A 326 -4.83 -11.52 -13.20
N ALA A 327 -4.53 -10.23 -13.32
CA ALA A 327 -4.44 -9.54 -14.59
C ALA A 327 -3.30 -10.10 -15.47
N ALA A 328 -2.16 -10.43 -14.87
CA ALA A 328 -1.06 -11.07 -15.58
C ALA A 328 -1.44 -12.45 -16.10
N ALA A 329 -2.12 -13.27 -15.28
CA ALA A 329 -2.62 -14.57 -15.71
C ALA A 329 -3.61 -14.46 -16.87
N ALA A 330 -4.52 -13.51 -16.81
CA ALA A 330 -5.50 -13.21 -17.85
C ALA A 330 -4.84 -12.73 -19.16
N ALA A 331 -3.91 -11.79 -19.05
CA ALA A 331 -3.17 -11.25 -20.19
C ALA A 331 -2.37 -12.34 -20.91
N LEU A 332 -1.64 -13.19 -20.18
CA LEU A 332 -0.88 -14.30 -20.75
C LEU A 332 -1.80 -15.33 -21.44
N ALA A 333 -2.97 -15.63 -20.83
CA ALA A 333 -3.94 -16.52 -21.44
C ALA A 333 -4.50 -15.93 -22.75
N ALA A 334 -4.87 -14.65 -22.77
CA ALA A 334 -5.43 -13.98 -23.94
C ALA A 334 -4.38 -13.81 -25.06
N LEU A 335 -3.16 -13.40 -24.72
CA LEU A 335 -2.09 -13.16 -25.70
C LEU A 335 -1.65 -14.41 -26.47
N ARG A 336 -1.81 -15.61 -25.89
CA ARG A 336 -1.57 -16.90 -26.59
C ARG A 336 -2.50 -17.11 -27.79
N HIS A 337 -3.66 -16.46 -27.79
CA HIS A 337 -4.69 -16.58 -28.82
C HIS A 337 -4.75 -15.35 -29.74
N ALA A 338 -3.95 -14.32 -29.47
CA ALA A 338 -3.93 -13.10 -30.27
C ALA A 338 -3.14 -13.32 -31.59
N PRO A 339 -3.68 -12.91 -32.76
CA PRO A 339 -2.98 -13.04 -34.04
C PRO A 339 -1.69 -12.22 -34.11
N ARG A 340 -1.64 -11.10 -33.35
CA ARG A 340 -0.47 -10.20 -33.24
C ARG A 340 -0.19 -9.90 -31.77
N PRO A 341 0.42 -10.84 -31.03
CA PRO A 341 0.51 -10.74 -29.56
C PRO A 341 1.30 -9.52 -29.08
N ARG A 342 2.35 -9.10 -29.80
CA ARG A 342 3.12 -7.90 -29.45
C ARG A 342 2.28 -6.63 -29.56
N LEU A 343 1.55 -6.47 -30.65
CA LEU A 343 0.68 -5.31 -30.86
C LEU A 343 -0.47 -5.30 -29.84
N ALA A 344 -1.09 -6.45 -29.59
CA ALA A 344 -2.14 -6.58 -28.58
C ALA A 344 -1.63 -6.24 -27.18
N ALA A 345 -0.44 -6.74 -26.80
CA ALA A 345 0.16 -6.42 -25.51
C ALA A 345 0.49 -4.93 -25.37
N SER A 346 1.08 -4.31 -26.41
CA SER A 346 1.39 -2.87 -26.40
C SER A 346 0.12 -2.02 -26.32
N ALA A 347 -0.92 -2.37 -27.09
CA ALA A 347 -2.20 -1.65 -27.07
C ALA A 347 -2.88 -1.77 -25.69
N LEU A 348 -2.89 -2.97 -25.09
CA LEU A 348 -3.46 -3.21 -23.76
C LEU A 348 -2.68 -2.46 -22.68
N ALA A 349 -1.35 -2.48 -22.73
CA ALA A 349 -0.50 -1.75 -21.78
C ALA A 349 -0.70 -0.24 -21.90
N ALA A 350 -0.76 0.30 -23.13
CA ALA A 350 -1.03 1.71 -23.38
C ALA A 350 -2.43 2.11 -22.88
N ALA A 351 -3.46 1.32 -23.16
CA ALA A 351 -4.82 1.57 -22.69
C ALA A 351 -4.90 1.57 -21.15
N PHE A 352 -4.23 0.60 -20.51
CA PHE A 352 -4.16 0.52 -19.06
C PHE A 352 -3.44 1.73 -18.45
N LEU A 353 -2.25 2.08 -18.99
CA LEU A 353 -1.47 3.24 -18.54
C LEU A 353 -2.26 4.54 -18.69
N LEU A 354 -2.82 4.80 -19.87
CA LEU A 354 -3.53 6.03 -20.16
C LEU A 354 -4.80 6.17 -19.32
N HIS A 355 -5.60 5.09 -19.19
CA HIS A 355 -6.78 5.11 -18.33
C HIS A 355 -6.43 5.49 -16.88
N ASN A 356 -5.42 4.85 -16.31
CA ASN A 356 -5.03 5.10 -14.92
C ASN A 356 -4.40 6.49 -14.75
N ALA A 357 -3.52 6.92 -15.66
CA ALA A 357 -2.88 8.23 -15.60
C ALA A 357 -3.92 9.35 -15.74
N VAL A 358 -4.81 9.29 -16.74
CA VAL A 358 -5.86 10.30 -16.93
C VAL A 358 -6.76 10.39 -15.71
N TYR A 359 -7.22 9.25 -15.17
CA TYR A 359 -8.05 9.25 -13.97
C TYR A 359 -7.37 9.89 -12.76
N LEU A 360 -6.08 9.57 -12.55
CA LEU A 360 -5.30 10.15 -11.48
C LEU A 360 -5.10 11.66 -11.69
N TRP A 361 -4.65 12.09 -12.85
CA TRP A 361 -4.29 13.48 -13.13
C TRP A 361 -5.49 14.44 -13.12
N THR A 362 -6.64 13.99 -13.61
CA THR A 362 -7.84 14.83 -13.72
C THR A 362 -8.69 14.73 -12.45
N TYR A 363 -9.14 13.54 -12.10
CA TYR A 363 -10.13 13.36 -11.05
C TYR A 363 -9.50 13.31 -9.65
N LYS A 364 -8.46 12.51 -9.46
CA LYS A 364 -7.90 12.32 -8.12
C LYS A 364 -7.06 13.49 -7.66
N ARG A 365 -6.25 14.06 -8.54
CA ARG A 365 -5.45 15.24 -8.20
C ARG A 365 -6.33 16.38 -7.70
N THR A 366 -7.46 16.65 -8.36
CA THR A 366 -8.41 17.69 -7.94
C THR A 366 -8.95 17.42 -6.54
N GLN A 367 -9.36 16.17 -6.26
CA GLN A 367 -9.83 15.80 -4.92
C GLN A 367 -8.77 15.99 -3.82
N PHE A 368 -7.51 15.70 -4.11
CA PHE A 368 -6.42 15.93 -3.16
C PHE A 368 -6.16 17.41 -2.92
N LEU A 369 -6.20 18.24 -3.97
CA LEU A 369 -6.06 19.69 -3.85
C LEU A 369 -7.21 20.30 -3.04
N GLU A 370 -8.45 19.88 -3.27
CA GLU A 370 -9.63 20.30 -2.50
C GLU A 370 -9.48 19.94 -1.01
N ARG A 371 -8.98 18.73 -0.69
CA ARG A 371 -8.74 18.31 0.69
C ARG A 371 -7.63 19.13 1.35
N ALA A 372 -6.57 19.45 0.62
CA ALA A 372 -5.45 20.26 1.13
C ALA A 372 -5.85 21.74 1.30
N GLU A 373 -6.80 22.25 0.51
CA GLU A 373 -7.20 23.66 0.49
C GLU A 373 -7.68 24.16 1.85
N VAL A 374 -8.31 23.30 2.66
CA VAL A 374 -8.72 23.65 4.03
C VAL A 374 -7.52 24.12 4.85
N THR A 375 -6.43 23.37 4.84
CA THR A 375 -5.21 23.74 5.58
C THR A 375 -4.48 24.90 4.92
N GLU A 376 -4.40 24.93 3.59
CA GLU A 376 -3.72 26.00 2.85
C GLU A 376 -4.40 27.37 3.05
N ARG A 377 -5.74 27.43 3.15
CA ARG A 377 -6.44 28.69 3.50
C ARG A 377 -6.11 29.15 4.91
N LEU A 378 -6.09 28.23 5.90
CA LEU A 378 -5.67 28.58 7.25
C LEU A 378 -4.25 29.14 7.26
N LEU A 379 -3.31 28.49 6.59
CA LEU A 379 -1.92 28.91 6.52
C LEU A 379 -1.77 30.31 5.88
N ARG A 380 -2.49 30.59 4.79
CA ARG A 380 -2.53 31.93 4.19
C ARG A 380 -3.08 32.98 5.14
N MET A 381 -4.14 32.67 5.89
CA MET A 381 -4.73 33.57 6.88
C MET A 381 -3.74 33.88 8.01
N VAL A 382 -3.05 32.87 8.53
CA VAL A 382 -2.05 33.03 9.60
C VAL A 382 -0.84 33.83 9.08
N ALA A 383 -0.33 33.49 7.90
CA ALA A 383 0.82 34.16 7.30
C ALA A 383 0.58 35.66 7.04
N GLY A 384 -0.66 36.05 6.72
CA GLY A 384 -1.02 37.45 6.52
C GLY A 384 -0.93 38.31 7.80
N GLN A 385 -1.14 37.70 8.97
CA GLN A 385 -1.08 38.39 10.28
C GLN A 385 -0.52 37.44 11.36
N PRO A 386 0.78 37.21 11.37
CA PRO A 386 1.42 36.14 12.14
C PRO A 386 1.46 36.39 13.68
N ARG A 387 1.01 37.53 14.15
CA ARG A 387 0.93 37.85 15.59
C ARG A 387 -0.48 37.77 16.18
N GLU A 388 -1.49 37.63 15.34
CA GLU A 388 -2.88 37.57 15.78
C GLU A 388 -3.35 36.13 15.97
N PRO A 389 -3.92 35.80 17.12
CA PRO A 389 -4.44 34.45 17.36
C PRO A 389 -5.67 34.20 16.47
N VAL A 390 -5.82 32.93 16.09
CA VAL A 390 -6.92 32.45 15.26
C VAL A 390 -7.73 31.43 16.03
N LEU A 391 -9.01 31.69 16.21
CA LEU A 391 -9.99 30.74 16.74
C LEU A 391 -10.39 29.77 15.61
N LEU A 392 -10.13 28.49 15.83
CA LEU A 392 -10.46 27.46 14.86
C LEU A 392 -11.91 26.98 15.06
N ARG A 393 -12.75 27.13 14.02
CA ARG A 393 -14.11 26.59 13.93
C ARG A 393 -14.27 25.79 12.65
N CYS A 394 -13.56 24.66 12.56
CA CYS A 394 -13.51 23.82 11.39
C CYS A 394 -13.64 22.33 11.74
N PRO A 395 -14.72 21.64 11.34
CA PRO A 395 -14.89 20.22 11.64
C PRO A 395 -13.96 19.33 10.83
N LEU A 396 -13.33 19.84 9.77
CA LEU A 396 -12.43 19.09 8.88
C LEU A 396 -10.96 19.18 9.30
N LEU A 397 -10.64 19.98 10.34
CA LEU A 397 -9.28 20.23 10.78
C LEU A 397 -9.28 20.34 12.30
N THR A 398 -8.62 19.40 12.97
CA THR A 398 -8.49 19.45 14.42
C THR A 398 -7.53 20.58 14.85
N PRO A 399 -7.70 21.14 16.06
CA PRO A 399 -6.77 22.13 16.59
C PRO A 399 -5.33 21.64 16.65
N TYR A 400 -5.13 20.36 16.94
CA TYR A 400 -3.79 19.75 16.95
C TYR A 400 -3.12 19.80 15.56
N GLU A 401 -3.83 19.37 14.54
CA GLU A 401 -3.32 19.35 13.16
C GLU A 401 -3.09 20.77 12.62
N ALA A 402 -3.99 21.71 12.94
CA ALA A 402 -3.85 23.12 12.60
C ALA A 402 -2.59 23.73 13.22
N ARG A 403 -2.32 23.43 14.51
CA ARG A 403 -1.10 23.86 15.22
C ARG A 403 0.15 23.28 14.55
N MET A 404 0.14 22.00 14.20
CA MET A 404 1.29 21.36 13.55
C MET A 404 1.50 21.90 12.13
N ALA A 405 0.44 22.20 11.38
CA ALA A 405 0.56 22.84 10.07
C ALA A 405 1.23 24.24 10.16
N VAL A 406 0.81 25.05 11.12
CA VAL A 406 1.41 26.38 11.37
C VAL A 406 2.88 26.25 11.78
N TYR A 407 3.19 25.33 12.66
CA TYR A 407 4.56 25.06 13.10
C TYR A 407 5.48 24.65 11.95
N TYR A 408 5.12 23.60 11.19
CA TYR A 408 5.98 23.05 10.14
C TYR A 408 6.08 23.93 8.89
N ARG A 409 4.98 24.59 8.51
CA ARG A 409 4.91 25.34 7.25
C ARG A 409 5.34 26.80 7.41
N LEU A 410 5.10 27.41 8.55
CA LEU A 410 5.35 28.82 8.80
C LEU A 410 6.43 29.08 9.84
N GLY A 411 6.85 28.07 10.61
CA GLY A 411 7.80 28.23 11.72
C GLY A 411 7.25 29.10 12.86
N LEU A 412 5.93 29.20 12.99
CA LEU A 412 5.27 30.05 13.98
C LEU A 412 4.85 29.27 15.22
N ASP A 413 4.60 30.00 16.32
CA ASP A 413 4.16 29.43 17.58
C ASP A 413 2.78 28.75 17.43
N ILE A 414 2.69 27.52 17.94
CA ILE A 414 1.45 26.73 17.96
C ILE A 414 0.33 27.39 18.77
N SER A 415 0.69 28.28 19.71
CA SER A 415 -0.27 29.03 20.53
C SER A 415 -1.12 30.02 19.75
N LEU A 416 -0.77 30.29 18.49
CA LEU A 416 -1.59 31.11 17.59
C LEU A 416 -2.94 30.45 17.23
N ILE A 417 -3.03 29.13 17.31
CA ILE A 417 -4.29 28.41 17.05
C ILE A 417 -4.97 28.09 18.37
N ARG A 418 -6.18 28.61 18.55
CA ARG A 418 -7.01 28.48 19.76
C ARG A 418 -8.23 27.62 19.54
N ASP A 419 -8.60 26.87 20.56
CA ASP A 419 -9.76 25.99 20.57
C ASP A 419 -11.01 26.70 21.11
N GLY A 420 -10.82 27.81 21.84
CA GLY A 420 -11.87 28.61 22.43
C GLY A 420 -11.54 30.11 22.46
N PRO A 421 -12.56 30.98 22.66
CA PRO A 421 -12.37 32.41 22.74
C PRO A 421 -11.58 32.80 24.00
N GLU A 422 -10.66 33.76 23.88
CA GLU A 422 -9.96 34.38 25.01
C GLU A 422 -10.73 35.65 25.46
N PRO A 423 -11.13 35.76 26.72
CA PRO A 423 -11.81 36.93 27.22
C PRO A 423 -11.00 38.22 27.02
N GLY A 424 -11.62 39.23 26.42
CA GLY A 424 -11.03 40.56 26.24
C GLY A 424 -9.98 40.66 25.12
N ARG A 425 -9.75 39.60 24.35
CA ARG A 425 -8.82 39.63 23.23
C ARG A 425 -9.54 39.40 21.91
N PRO A 426 -9.47 40.33 20.94
CA PRO A 426 -10.03 40.10 19.61
C PRO A 426 -9.26 38.98 18.93
N MET A 427 -9.98 38.05 18.31
CA MET A 427 -9.41 36.91 17.58
C MET A 427 -10.04 36.81 16.21
N ARG A 428 -9.25 36.46 15.20
CA ARG A 428 -9.78 36.07 13.88
C ARG A 428 -10.42 34.68 13.98
N VAL A 429 -11.49 34.47 13.26
CA VAL A 429 -12.16 33.18 13.21
C VAL A 429 -11.88 32.51 11.87
N TYR A 430 -11.35 31.30 11.93
CA TYR A 430 -11.22 30.45 10.75
C TYR A 430 -12.39 29.45 10.70
N GLU A 431 -13.24 29.59 9.70
CA GLU A 431 -14.32 28.65 9.41
C GLU A 431 -14.05 27.97 8.06
N CYS A 432 -14.07 26.63 8.06
CA CYS A 432 -14.00 25.88 6.81
C CYS A 432 -15.42 25.65 6.26
N ARG A 433 -15.71 26.31 5.14
CA ARG A 433 -16.92 26.12 4.33
C ARG A 433 -16.63 25.23 3.14
#